data_aa81e1c24cc54af610b513f77fd00930
#
_entry.id   aa81e1c24cc54af610b513f77fd00930
#
_cell.length_a   1.000
_cell.length_b   1.000
_cell.length_c   1.000
_cell.angle_alpha   90.00
_cell.angle_beta   90.00
_cell.angle_gamma   90.00
#
_symmetry.space_group_name_H-M   'P 1'
#
loop_
_entity.id
_entity.type
_entity.pdbx_description
1 polymer ?
#
loop_
_entity_poly.entity_id
_entity_poly.type
_entity_poly.pdbx_seq_one_letter_code
_entity_poly.pdbx_strand_id
1 'polypeptide(L)'
;MSSSGPLIHLSDVKKVFYTDEVETHALSGIHLDIKQGEYVSIAGPSGCGKSTLLSILGLLDTPTDGEYVLNNHSVENLSLSERARIRNREVGFIFQSFNLIGDLTVYENVELPLTYRGMSSSERKKRTTEALERVGMAHRAKHLPSQLSGGQQQRVAVARAVGGQPSILLADEPTGNLDSTNGEAVMELMRELHRGGATICMVTHDPRYAQHADRIVHLFDGLIVEEEAGSERREVHEQQLKEAGFGAIS
;
A
#
# COMPACT_ATOMS: atom_id res chain seq x y z
N MET A 1 11.09 18.02 -19.85
CA MET A 1 10.72 16.91 -18.98
C MET A 1 10.68 17.48 -17.57
N SER A 2 9.51 17.83 -17.06
CA SER A 2 9.37 18.33 -15.67
C SER A 2 9.60 17.12 -14.75
N SER A 3 10.66 17.17 -13.95
CA SER A 3 10.82 16.22 -12.83
C SER A 3 9.69 16.52 -11.85
N SER A 4 8.60 15.76 -11.95
CA SER A 4 7.63 15.72 -10.86
C SER A 4 8.38 15.18 -9.64
N GLY A 5 8.25 15.87 -8.49
CA GLY A 5 8.78 15.40 -7.21
C GLY A 5 8.23 14.01 -6.85
N PRO A 6 8.69 13.39 -5.77
CA PRO A 6 8.19 12.10 -5.33
C PRO A 6 6.68 12.18 -5.05
N LEU A 7 5.97 11.07 -5.21
CA LEU A 7 4.55 10.95 -4.86
C LEU A 7 4.34 11.09 -3.34
N ILE A 8 5.24 10.47 -2.58
CA ILE A 8 5.34 10.61 -1.13
C ILE A 8 6.71 11.17 -0.78
N HIS A 9 6.73 12.18 0.07
CA HIS A 9 7.94 12.74 0.66
C HIS A 9 7.76 12.86 2.17
N LEU A 10 8.60 12.18 2.93
CA LEU A 10 8.72 12.29 4.38
C LEU A 10 10.07 12.90 4.73
N SER A 11 10.09 13.92 5.60
CA SER A 11 11.30 14.53 6.11
C SER A 11 11.24 14.64 7.64
N ASP A 12 12.16 13.97 8.32
CA ASP A 12 12.29 13.92 9.79
C ASP A 12 10.97 13.56 10.51
N VAL A 13 10.18 12.66 9.91
CA VAL A 13 8.87 12.29 10.48
C VAL A 13 9.03 11.47 11.74
N LYS A 14 8.42 11.96 12.83
CA LYS A 14 8.42 11.35 14.16
C LYS A 14 7.02 10.98 14.60
N LYS A 15 6.90 9.92 15.38
CA LYS A 15 5.66 9.55 16.05
C LYS A 15 5.95 9.10 17.46
N VAL A 16 5.38 9.84 18.41
CA VAL A 16 5.45 9.54 19.84
C VAL A 16 4.05 9.32 20.37
N PHE A 17 3.86 8.21 21.08
CA PHE A 17 2.64 7.93 21.81
C PHE A 17 2.88 8.22 23.28
N TYR A 18 2.00 9.02 23.88
CA TYR A 18 2.03 9.39 25.29
C TYR A 18 0.94 8.61 26.04
N THR A 19 1.34 7.94 27.11
CA THR A 19 0.43 7.42 28.13
C THR A 19 0.77 8.12 29.44
N ASP A 20 -0.07 7.95 30.46
CA ASP A 20 0.13 8.62 31.77
C ASP A 20 1.49 8.31 32.41
N GLU A 21 2.14 7.20 32.04
CA GLU A 21 3.39 6.72 32.67
C GLU A 21 4.56 6.53 31.69
N VAL A 22 4.30 6.44 30.38
CA VAL A 22 5.32 6.05 29.39
C VAL A 22 5.19 6.86 28.10
N GLU A 23 6.34 7.28 27.62
CA GLU A 23 6.53 7.84 26.28
C GLU A 23 7.11 6.77 25.35
N THR A 24 6.43 6.47 24.25
CA THR A 24 6.87 5.46 23.29
C THR A 24 7.17 6.11 21.95
N HIS A 25 8.44 6.13 21.57
CA HIS A 25 8.91 6.60 20.26
C HIS A 25 8.69 5.50 19.21
N ALA A 26 7.60 5.57 18.49
CA ALA A 26 7.31 4.58 17.45
C ALA A 26 8.02 4.88 16.13
N LEU A 27 8.26 6.16 15.83
CA LEU A 27 9.10 6.63 14.73
C LEU A 27 9.99 7.76 15.23
N SER A 28 11.28 7.73 14.86
CA SER A 28 12.34 8.56 15.44
C SER A 28 13.07 9.46 14.43
N GLY A 29 12.42 9.79 13.31
CA GLY A 29 13.00 10.64 12.26
C GLY A 29 13.09 9.88 10.93
N ILE A 30 11.93 9.63 10.31
CA ILE A 30 11.84 8.93 9.03
C ILE A 30 12.05 9.92 7.89
N HIS A 31 13.00 9.59 7.01
CA HIS A 31 13.17 10.20 5.70
C HIS A 31 12.84 9.13 4.65
N LEU A 32 11.85 9.38 3.80
CA LEU A 32 11.43 8.41 2.79
C LEU A 32 10.78 9.13 1.59
N ASP A 33 11.30 8.86 0.41
CA ASP A 33 10.68 9.24 -0.84
C ASP A 33 10.12 8.00 -1.55
N ILE A 34 8.87 8.08 -2.03
CA ILE A 34 8.29 7.05 -2.92
C ILE A 34 7.91 7.73 -4.23
N LYS A 35 8.43 7.22 -5.34
CA LYS A 35 8.15 7.74 -6.68
C LYS A 35 6.83 7.19 -7.21
N GLN A 36 6.19 7.93 -8.11
CA GLN A 36 5.02 7.40 -8.80
C GLN A 36 5.39 6.17 -9.65
N GLY A 37 4.58 5.11 -9.55
CA GLY A 37 4.82 3.83 -10.21
C GLY A 37 5.88 2.95 -9.53
N GLU A 38 6.40 3.34 -8.37
CA GLU A 38 7.36 2.54 -7.61
C GLU A 38 6.64 1.52 -6.72
N TYR A 39 7.21 0.32 -6.60
CA TYR A 39 6.81 -0.67 -5.62
C TYR A 39 7.86 -0.73 -4.50
N VAL A 40 7.50 -0.26 -3.32
CA VAL A 40 8.35 -0.26 -2.12
C VAL A 40 7.85 -1.30 -1.12
N SER A 41 8.74 -2.11 -0.59
CA SER A 41 8.46 -2.99 0.56
C SER A 41 9.13 -2.45 1.81
N ILE A 42 8.39 -2.36 2.91
CA ILE A 42 8.92 -2.02 4.24
C ILE A 42 9.06 -3.30 5.04
N ALA A 43 10.30 -3.67 5.34
CA ALA A 43 10.66 -4.85 6.11
C ALA A 43 11.22 -4.46 7.48
N GLY A 44 11.19 -5.38 8.44
CA GLY A 44 11.75 -5.18 9.78
C GLY A 44 11.09 -6.06 10.83
N PRO A 45 11.67 -6.16 12.04
CA PRO A 45 11.15 -6.99 13.12
C PRO A 45 9.77 -6.52 13.60
N SER A 46 9.07 -7.37 14.37
CA SER A 46 7.83 -6.97 15.02
C SER A 46 8.07 -5.82 15.99
N GLY A 47 7.15 -4.85 16.02
CA GLY A 47 7.23 -3.69 16.93
C GLY A 47 8.18 -2.56 16.47
N CYS A 48 8.90 -2.68 15.35
CA CYS A 48 9.85 -1.63 14.91
C CYS A 48 9.19 -0.37 14.29
N GLY A 49 7.85 -0.27 14.24
CA GLY A 49 7.15 0.92 13.75
C GLY A 49 6.51 0.81 12.37
N LYS A 50 6.55 -0.37 11.69
CA LYS A 50 6.01 -0.55 10.31
C LYS A 50 4.53 -0.16 10.17
N SER A 51 3.66 -0.68 11.02
CA SER A 51 2.22 -0.37 10.97
C SER A 51 1.95 1.09 11.35
N THR A 52 2.76 1.68 12.22
CA THR A 52 2.69 3.11 12.54
C THR A 52 3.07 3.95 11.32
N LEU A 53 4.16 3.61 10.63
CA LEU A 53 4.57 4.29 9.41
C LEU A 53 3.49 4.15 8.33
N LEU A 54 2.95 2.94 8.12
CA LEU A 54 1.88 2.71 7.15
C LEU A 54 0.60 3.51 7.49
N SER A 55 0.27 3.63 8.78
CA SER A 55 -0.88 4.42 9.25
C SER A 55 -0.70 5.92 8.97
N ILE A 56 0.52 6.45 9.12
CA ILE A 56 0.84 7.84 8.77
C ILE A 56 0.79 8.01 7.25
N LEU A 57 1.45 7.14 6.47
CA LEU A 57 1.39 7.18 5.01
C LEU A 57 -0.05 7.14 4.49
N GLY A 58 -0.90 6.39 5.17
CA GLY A 58 -2.32 6.24 4.84
C GLY A 58 -3.24 7.32 5.40
N LEU A 59 -2.71 8.33 6.08
CA LEU A 59 -3.51 9.40 6.71
C LEU A 59 -4.55 8.86 7.71
N LEU A 60 -4.30 7.68 8.32
CA LEU A 60 -5.09 7.14 9.43
C LEU A 60 -4.65 7.76 10.76
N ASP A 61 -3.37 8.10 10.85
CA ASP A 61 -2.76 8.81 11.98
C ASP A 61 -1.96 10.02 11.46
N THR A 62 -1.49 10.88 12.37
CA THR A 62 -0.66 12.04 12.08
C THR A 62 0.72 11.89 12.70
N PRO A 63 1.78 12.39 12.06
CA PRO A 63 3.07 12.51 12.72
C PRO A 63 2.96 13.43 13.92
N THR A 64 3.86 13.25 14.90
CA THR A 64 4.02 14.17 16.02
C THR A 64 4.90 15.36 15.62
N ASP A 65 5.84 15.13 14.70
CA ASP A 65 6.77 16.12 14.17
C ASP A 65 7.25 15.70 12.77
N GLY A 66 7.86 16.64 12.02
CA GLY A 66 8.39 16.42 10.68
C GLY A 66 7.38 16.79 9.57
N GLU A 67 7.81 16.65 8.33
CA GLU A 67 7.05 17.04 7.14
C GLU A 67 6.57 15.81 6.38
N TYR A 68 5.30 15.86 5.93
CA TYR A 68 4.74 14.84 5.05
C TYR A 68 4.00 15.48 3.87
N VAL A 69 4.44 15.19 2.66
CA VAL A 69 3.79 15.61 1.41
C VAL A 69 3.30 14.37 0.65
N LEU A 70 2.02 14.33 0.32
CA LEU A 70 1.39 13.30 -0.50
C LEU A 70 0.82 13.94 -1.77
N ASN A 71 1.31 13.53 -2.94
CA ASN A 71 0.85 14.02 -4.24
C ASN A 71 0.76 15.57 -4.29
N ASN A 72 1.83 16.25 -3.88
CA ASN A 72 1.95 17.71 -3.74
C ASN A 72 1.01 18.34 -2.69
N HIS A 73 0.38 17.57 -1.82
CA HIS A 73 -0.38 18.06 -0.68
C HIS A 73 0.43 17.91 0.61
N SER A 74 0.73 19.02 1.29
CA SER A 74 1.23 19.02 2.67
C SER A 74 0.10 18.56 3.58
N VAL A 75 0.31 17.52 4.38
CA VAL A 75 -0.80 16.82 5.07
C VAL A 75 -0.75 16.91 6.59
N GLU A 76 0.33 17.44 7.18
CA GLU A 76 0.54 17.52 8.61
C GLU A 76 -0.48 18.41 9.33
N ASN A 77 -0.95 19.49 8.69
CA ASN A 77 -1.85 20.50 9.27
C ASN A 77 -3.32 20.39 8.80
N LEU A 78 -3.69 19.28 8.16
CA LEU A 78 -5.04 19.08 7.66
C LEU A 78 -6.04 18.82 8.78
N SER A 79 -7.24 19.39 8.67
CA SER A 79 -8.37 18.99 9.50
C SER A 79 -8.73 17.51 9.26
N LEU A 80 -9.47 16.90 10.21
CA LEU A 80 -9.92 15.52 10.09
C LEU A 80 -10.73 15.27 8.80
N SER A 81 -11.57 16.22 8.41
CA SER A 81 -12.41 16.11 7.20
C SER A 81 -11.60 16.24 5.91
N GLU A 82 -10.62 17.13 5.86
CA GLU A 82 -9.72 17.28 4.71
C GLU A 82 -8.85 16.04 4.56
N ARG A 83 -8.27 15.54 5.66
CA ARG A 83 -7.49 14.33 5.70
C ARG A 83 -8.29 13.12 5.21
N ALA A 84 -9.54 12.95 5.68
CA ALA A 84 -10.42 11.88 5.22
C ALA A 84 -10.73 11.96 3.72
N ARG A 85 -10.91 13.18 3.19
CA ARG A 85 -11.16 13.40 1.76
C ARG A 85 -9.94 13.09 0.90
N ILE A 86 -8.74 13.53 1.31
CA ILE A 86 -7.48 13.23 0.62
C ILE A 86 -7.21 11.71 0.70
N ARG A 87 -7.32 11.10 1.87
CA ARG A 87 -7.16 9.65 2.04
C ARG A 87 -8.07 8.85 1.10
N ASN A 88 -9.37 9.17 1.08
CA ASN A 88 -10.31 8.49 0.18
C ASN A 88 -9.93 8.62 -1.29
N ARG A 89 -9.32 9.74 -1.70
CA ARG A 89 -8.96 10.04 -3.09
C ARG A 89 -7.63 9.43 -3.49
N GLU A 90 -6.62 9.56 -2.62
CA GLU A 90 -5.23 9.28 -2.98
C GLU A 90 -4.77 7.88 -2.54
N VAL A 91 -5.44 7.26 -1.54
CA VAL A 91 -4.96 6.03 -0.91
C VAL A 91 -5.96 4.90 -1.06
N GLY A 92 -5.47 3.74 -1.50
CA GLY A 92 -6.17 2.46 -1.46
C GLY A 92 -5.55 1.54 -0.42
N PHE A 93 -6.33 1.04 0.55
CA PHE A 93 -5.85 0.15 1.59
C PHE A 93 -6.15 -1.31 1.33
N ILE A 94 -5.16 -2.17 1.58
CA ILE A 94 -5.25 -3.62 1.58
C ILE A 94 -4.73 -4.10 2.94
N PHE A 95 -5.61 -4.67 3.77
CA PHE A 95 -5.28 -5.11 5.13
C PHE A 95 -5.13 -6.63 5.21
N GLN A 96 -4.36 -7.11 6.16
CA GLN A 96 -4.21 -8.52 6.50
C GLN A 96 -5.56 -9.19 6.81
N SER A 97 -6.45 -8.52 7.55
CA SER A 97 -7.76 -9.01 7.97
C SER A 97 -8.89 -8.70 6.99
N PHE A 98 -8.56 -8.36 5.72
CA PHE A 98 -9.48 -7.99 4.64
C PHE A 98 -10.33 -6.75 4.94
N ASN A 99 -10.83 -6.59 6.15
CA ASN A 99 -11.68 -5.50 6.64
C ASN A 99 -12.89 -5.24 5.72
N LEU A 100 -13.54 -6.33 5.27
CA LEU A 100 -14.81 -6.25 4.55
C LEU A 100 -15.96 -6.07 5.54
N ILE A 101 -16.95 -5.28 5.17
CA ILE A 101 -18.17 -5.10 5.96
C ILE A 101 -19.05 -6.31 5.72
N GLY A 102 -19.30 -7.11 6.77
CA GLY A 102 -19.96 -8.41 6.67
C GLY A 102 -21.39 -8.37 6.14
N ASP A 103 -22.12 -7.28 6.45
CA ASP A 103 -23.53 -7.08 6.05
C ASP A 103 -23.66 -6.49 4.63
N LEU A 104 -22.58 -6.11 3.99
CA LEU A 104 -22.55 -5.63 2.61
C LEU A 104 -22.11 -6.75 1.67
N THR A 105 -22.72 -6.78 0.48
CA THR A 105 -22.30 -7.66 -0.61
C THR A 105 -20.86 -7.30 -1.07
N VAL A 106 -20.26 -8.20 -1.84
CA VAL A 106 -18.98 -7.96 -2.53
C VAL A 106 -19.02 -6.67 -3.34
N TYR A 107 -20.10 -6.48 -4.12
CA TYR A 107 -20.30 -5.26 -4.92
C TYR A 107 -20.33 -4.01 -4.04
N GLU A 108 -21.14 -4.02 -2.98
CA GLU A 108 -21.30 -2.87 -2.08
C GLU A 108 -20.01 -2.54 -1.32
N ASN A 109 -19.24 -3.55 -0.91
CA ASN A 109 -17.93 -3.33 -0.29
C ASN A 109 -16.97 -2.56 -1.22
N VAL A 110 -16.97 -2.88 -2.52
CA VAL A 110 -16.11 -2.21 -3.51
C VAL A 110 -16.67 -0.83 -3.89
N GLU A 111 -18.00 -0.67 -3.95
CA GLU A 111 -18.66 0.60 -4.29
C GLU A 111 -18.54 1.65 -3.16
N LEU A 112 -18.47 1.22 -1.91
CA LEU A 112 -18.58 2.09 -0.73
C LEU A 112 -17.60 3.29 -0.74
N PRO A 113 -16.29 3.14 -0.99
CA PRO A 113 -15.36 4.27 -1.07
C PRO A 113 -15.73 5.27 -2.17
N LEU A 114 -16.29 4.80 -3.28
CA LEU A 114 -16.71 5.63 -4.41
C LEU A 114 -17.97 6.45 -4.07
N THR A 115 -18.84 5.89 -3.22
CA THR A 115 -20.01 6.57 -2.68
C THR A 115 -19.60 7.76 -1.80
N TYR A 116 -18.64 7.54 -0.91
CA TYR A 116 -18.09 8.62 -0.06
C TYR A 116 -17.34 9.70 -0.86
N ARG A 117 -16.82 9.34 -2.05
CA ARG A 117 -16.19 10.31 -2.96
C ARG A 117 -17.22 11.20 -3.69
N GLY A 118 -18.50 10.89 -3.59
CA GLY A 118 -19.58 11.64 -4.25
C GLY A 118 -19.68 11.39 -5.76
N MET A 119 -19.18 10.25 -6.25
CA MET A 119 -19.27 9.89 -7.66
C MET A 119 -20.72 9.61 -8.08
N SER A 120 -21.06 9.89 -9.34
CA SER A 120 -22.38 9.56 -9.89
C SER A 120 -22.63 8.04 -9.86
N SER A 121 -23.90 7.64 -9.79
CA SER A 121 -24.27 6.22 -9.76
C SER A 121 -23.75 5.44 -10.98
N SER A 122 -23.76 6.05 -12.17
CA SER A 122 -23.23 5.44 -13.40
C SER A 122 -21.72 5.21 -13.32
N GLU A 123 -20.98 6.18 -12.83
CA GLU A 123 -19.51 6.07 -12.67
C GLU A 123 -19.15 5.05 -11.59
N ARG A 124 -19.84 5.06 -10.44
CA ARG A 124 -19.64 4.05 -9.39
C ARG A 124 -19.85 2.64 -9.93
N LYS A 125 -21.00 2.42 -10.63
CA LYS A 125 -21.30 1.11 -11.23
C LYS A 125 -20.21 0.67 -12.19
N LYS A 126 -19.74 1.55 -13.08
CA LYS A 126 -18.67 1.26 -14.03
C LYS A 126 -17.40 0.83 -13.31
N ARG A 127 -16.88 1.67 -12.40
CA ARG A 127 -15.63 1.42 -11.68
C ARG A 127 -15.68 0.19 -10.78
N THR A 128 -16.80 -0.03 -10.08
CA THR A 128 -17.00 -1.22 -9.25
C THR A 128 -16.96 -2.49 -10.09
N THR A 129 -17.65 -2.50 -11.25
CA THR A 129 -17.66 -3.65 -12.16
C THR A 129 -16.25 -3.92 -12.69
N GLU A 130 -15.56 -2.90 -13.22
CA GLU A 130 -14.18 -3.02 -13.73
C GLU A 130 -13.20 -3.51 -12.65
N ALA A 131 -13.32 -3.01 -11.42
CA ALA A 131 -12.48 -3.46 -10.32
C ALA A 131 -12.71 -4.93 -9.95
N LEU A 132 -13.97 -5.38 -9.91
CA LEU A 132 -14.32 -6.78 -9.65
C LEU A 132 -13.89 -7.71 -10.78
N GLU A 133 -14.02 -7.29 -12.04
CA GLU A 133 -13.53 -8.03 -13.20
C GLU A 133 -12.00 -8.19 -13.13
N ARG A 134 -11.28 -7.13 -12.82
CA ARG A 134 -9.80 -7.13 -12.72
C ARG A 134 -9.28 -8.16 -11.72
N VAL A 135 -9.98 -8.39 -10.62
CA VAL A 135 -9.60 -9.38 -9.59
C VAL A 135 -10.29 -10.74 -9.77
N GLY A 136 -11.08 -10.94 -10.83
CA GLY A 136 -11.79 -12.19 -11.13
C GLY A 136 -12.98 -12.46 -10.21
N MET A 137 -13.56 -11.43 -9.56
CA MET A 137 -14.64 -11.58 -8.56
C MET A 137 -16.03 -11.10 -9.04
N ALA A 138 -16.17 -10.71 -10.31
CA ALA A 138 -17.44 -10.22 -10.85
C ALA A 138 -18.60 -11.23 -10.70
N HIS A 139 -18.32 -12.53 -10.84
CA HIS A 139 -19.30 -13.60 -10.68
C HIS A 139 -19.80 -13.77 -9.22
N ARG A 140 -19.12 -13.19 -8.25
CA ARG A 140 -19.45 -13.19 -6.81
C ARG A 140 -20.04 -11.87 -6.31
N ALA A 141 -20.30 -10.90 -7.20
CA ALA A 141 -20.72 -9.54 -6.84
C ALA A 141 -21.89 -9.46 -5.83
N LYS A 142 -22.82 -10.41 -5.86
CA LYS A 142 -24.00 -10.46 -4.97
C LYS A 142 -23.78 -11.30 -3.70
N HIS A 143 -22.61 -11.90 -3.49
CA HIS A 143 -22.33 -12.71 -2.32
C HIS A 143 -21.93 -11.81 -1.13
N LEU A 144 -22.15 -12.30 0.09
CA LEU A 144 -21.63 -11.70 1.32
C LEU A 144 -20.20 -12.20 1.59
N PRO A 145 -19.37 -11.44 2.32
CA PRO A 145 -18.02 -11.88 2.71
C PRO A 145 -17.96 -13.25 3.37
N SER A 146 -18.95 -13.60 4.22
CA SER A 146 -19.04 -14.89 4.89
C SER A 146 -19.21 -16.10 3.94
N GLN A 147 -19.56 -15.86 2.69
CA GLN A 147 -19.72 -16.89 1.65
C GLN A 147 -18.45 -17.07 0.79
N LEU A 148 -17.36 -16.40 1.15
CA LEU A 148 -16.11 -16.38 0.38
C LEU A 148 -14.96 -17.04 1.16
N SER A 149 -14.06 -17.70 0.44
CA SER A 149 -12.77 -18.10 1.02
C SER A 149 -11.90 -16.89 1.38
N GLY A 150 -10.90 -17.05 2.25
CA GLY A 150 -9.97 -15.99 2.62
C GLY A 150 -9.29 -15.34 1.41
N GLY A 151 -8.81 -16.14 0.45
CA GLY A 151 -8.22 -15.63 -0.79
C GLY A 151 -9.22 -14.84 -1.66
N GLN A 152 -10.48 -15.26 -1.70
CA GLN A 152 -11.54 -14.50 -2.38
C GLN A 152 -11.85 -13.18 -1.66
N GLN A 153 -11.91 -13.19 -0.34
CA GLN A 153 -12.10 -11.97 0.46
C GLN A 153 -10.96 -10.97 0.24
N GLN A 154 -9.70 -11.45 0.19
CA GLN A 154 -8.56 -10.60 -0.09
C GLN A 154 -8.61 -9.99 -1.49
N ARG A 155 -8.99 -10.76 -2.51
CA ARG A 155 -9.20 -10.22 -3.86
C ARG A 155 -10.28 -9.13 -3.87
N VAL A 156 -11.36 -9.28 -3.12
CA VAL A 156 -12.39 -8.22 -2.96
C VAL A 156 -11.81 -6.99 -2.25
N ALA A 157 -10.97 -7.17 -1.22
CA ALA A 157 -10.29 -6.07 -0.56
C ALA A 157 -9.35 -5.32 -1.52
N VAL A 158 -8.63 -6.04 -2.39
CA VAL A 158 -7.85 -5.43 -3.48
C VAL A 158 -8.75 -4.67 -4.45
N ALA A 159 -9.88 -5.25 -4.90
CA ALA A 159 -10.83 -4.55 -5.78
C ALA A 159 -11.34 -3.25 -5.16
N ARG A 160 -11.69 -3.27 -3.87
CA ARG A 160 -12.10 -2.08 -3.10
C ARG A 160 -11.00 -1.02 -3.10
N ALA A 161 -9.75 -1.42 -2.91
CA ALA A 161 -8.62 -0.51 -2.88
C ALA A 161 -8.38 0.16 -4.24
N VAL A 162 -8.46 -0.58 -5.35
CA VAL A 162 -8.17 -0.06 -6.69
C VAL A 162 -9.35 0.62 -7.38
N GLY A 163 -10.60 0.35 -6.95
CA GLY A 163 -11.82 0.87 -7.59
C GLY A 163 -11.87 2.37 -7.71
N GLY A 164 -11.26 3.09 -6.75
CA GLY A 164 -11.13 4.54 -6.75
C GLY A 164 -10.00 5.08 -7.65
N GLN A 165 -9.15 4.24 -8.22
CA GLN A 165 -7.91 4.64 -8.91
C GLN A 165 -7.06 5.57 -8.02
N PRO A 166 -6.62 5.09 -6.85
CA PRO A 166 -5.79 5.88 -5.95
C PRO A 166 -4.40 6.13 -6.52
N SER A 167 -3.71 7.15 -6.01
CA SER A 167 -2.33 7.45 -6.37
C SER A 167 -1.35 6.41 -5.80
N ILE A 168 -1.70 5.80 -4.63
CA ILE A 168 -0.90 4.76 -3.99
C ILE A 168 -1.79 3.68 -3.37
N LEU A 169 -1.31 2.43 -3.43
CA LEU A 169 -1.83 1.29 -2.69
C LEU A 169 -0.93 1.04 -1.46
N LEU A 170 -1.53 1.01 -0.29
CA LEU A 170 -0.87 0.66 0.97
C LEU A 170 -1.34 -0.72 1.40
N ALA A 171 -0.42 -1.67 1.50
CA ALA A 171 -0.71 -3.05 1.86
C ALA A 171 -0.05 -3.41 3.19
N ASP A 172 -0.84 -3.77 4.19
CA ASP A 172 -0.38 -4.23 5.50
C ASP A 172 -0.51 -5.75 5.57
N GLU A 173 0.62 -6.44 5.40
CA GLU A 173 0.72 -7.90 5.42
C GLU A 173 -0.38 -8.60 4.59
N PRO A 174 -0.51 -8.30 3.29
CA PRO A 174 -1.69 -8.68 2.49
C PRO A 174 -1.90 -10.20 2.35
N THR A 175 -0.91 -11.01 2.73
CA THR A 175 -0.93 -12.47 2.65
C THR A 175 -0.95 -13.16 4.02
N GLY A 176 -0.87 -12.41 5.12
CA GLY A 176 -0.64 -12.95 6.45
C GLY A 176 -1.73 -13.90 6.98
N ASN A 177 -2.97 -13.79 6.47
CA ASN A 177 -4.09 -14.67 6.82
C ASN A 177 -4.45 -15.68 5.71
N LEU A 178 -3.53 -15.93 4.77
CA LEU A 178 -3.76 -16.80 3.62
C LEU A 178 -2.84 -18.02 3.65
N ASP A 179 -3.32 -19.12 3.10
CA ASP A 179 -2.44 -20.22 2.73
C ASP A 179 -1.49 -19.83 1.59
N SER A 180 -0.43 -20.61 1.37
CA SER A 180 0.62 -20.28 0.39
C SER A 180 0.09 -20.10 -1.03
N THR A 181 -0.91 -20.91 -1.46
CA THR A 181 -1.47 -20.84 -2.81
C THR A 181 -2.27 -19.55 -3.01
N ASN A 182 -3.12 -19.20 -2.05
CA ASN A 182 -3.88 -17.96 -2.10
C ASN A 182 -2.99 -16.73 -1.91
N GLY A 183 -1.97 -16.83 -1.06
CA GLY A 183 -0.96 -15.79 -0.87
C GLY A 183 -0.22 -15.46 -2.17
N GLU A 184 0.28 -16.48 -2.87
CA GLU A 184 0.96 -16.28 -4.16
C GLU A 184 0.03 -15.66 -5.22
N ALA A 185 -1.24 -16.10 -5.27
CA ALA A 185 -2.22 -15.53 -6.20
C ALA A 185 -2.53 -14.05 -5.91
N VAL A 186 -2.51 -13.62 -4.63
CA VAL A 186 -2.66 -12.20 -4.26
C VAL A 186 -1.40 -11.41 -4.62
N MET A 187 -0.20 -11.98 -4.40
CA MET A 187 1.04 -11.32 -4.78
C MET A 187 1.19 -11.17 -6.29
N GLU A 188 0.76 -12.17 -7.09
CA GLU A 188 0.73 -12.00 -8.55
C GLU A 188 -0.21 -10.88 -8.97
N LEU A 189 -1.39 -10.78 -8.35
CA LEU A 189 -2.30 -9.66 -8.60
C LEU A 189 -1.66 -8.30 -8.26
N MET A 190 -0.89 -8.20 -7.17
CA MET A 190 -0.14 -6.99 -6.81
C MET A 190 0.92 -6.65 -7.87
N ARG A 191 1.64 -7.66 -8.37
CA ARG A 191 2.61 -7.50 -9.48
C ARG A 191 1.94 -7.02 -10.77
N GLU A 192 0.78 -7.57 -11.11
CA GLU A 192 0.00 -7.12 -12.28
C GLU A 192 -0.45 -5.66 -12.14
N LEU A 193 -0.89 -5.25 -10.94
CA LEU A 193 -1.24 -3.86 -10.65
C LEU A 193 -0.04 -2.93 -10.81
N HIS A 194 1.12 -3.33 -10.28
CA HIS A 194 2.38 -2.58 -10.42
C HIS A 194 2.81 -2.46 -11.87
N ARG A 195 2.83 -3.56 -12.64
CA ARG A 195 3.11 -3.54 -14.09
C ARG A 195 2.15 -2.64 -14.87
N GLY A 196 0.92 -2.49 -14.38
CA GLY A 196 -0.06 -1.53 -14.87
C GLY A 196 0.16 -0.08 -14.43
N GLY A 197 1.26 0.23 -13.74
CA GLY A 197 1.66 1.58 -13.32
C GLY A 197 1.15 1.99 -11.92
N ALA A 198 0.61 1.08 -11.11
CA ALA A 198 0.23 1.39 -9.74
C ALA A 198 1.48 1.61 -8.87
N THR A 199 1.43 2.64 -8.01
CA THR A 199 2.41 2.81 -6.92
C THR A 199 1.97 1.94 -5.76
N ILE A 200 2.90 1.19 -5.16
CA ILE A 200 2.59 0.28 -4.06
C ILE A 200 3.60 0.47 -2.92
N CYS A 201 3.10 0.58 -1.70
CA CYS A 201 3.92 0.45 -0.50
C CYS A 201 3.36 -0.70 0.34
N MET A 202 4.14 -1.75 0.52
CA MET A 202 3.74 -2.96 1.22
C MET A 202 4.58 -3.14 2.49
N VAL A 203 3.93 -3.42 3.59
CA VAL A 203 4.58 -3.94 4.80
C VAL A 203 4.47 -5.46 4.76
N THR A 204 5.59 -6.14 4.94
CA THR A 204 5.61 -7.61 5.09
C THR A 204 6.79 -8.05 5.94
N HIS A 205 6.61 -9.14 6.66
CA HIS A 205 7.70 -9.85 7.35
C HIS A 205 8.20 -11.07 6.56
N ASP A 206 7.56 -11.40 5.41
CA ASP A 206 7.98 -12.50 4.55
C ASP A 206 8.98 -12.00 3.51
N PRO A 207 10.27 -12.39 3.60
CA PRO A 207 11.30 -11.93 2.68
C PRO A 207 11.05 -12.36 1.22
N ARG A 208 10.30 -13.47 1.00
CA ARG A 208 9.95 -13.92 -0.35
C ARG A 208 9.09 -12.89 -1.06
N TYR A 209 8.14 -12.31 -0.35
CA TYR A 209 7.23 -11.30 -0.89
C TYR A 209 7.87 -9.91 -0.94
N ALA A 210 8.73 -9.57 0.03
CA ALA A 210 9.47 -8.31 0.01
C ALA A 210 10.32 -8.15 -1.27
N GLN A 211 10.91 -9.23 -1.76
CA GLN A 211 11.79 -9.24 -2.94
C GLN A 211 11.08 -8.90 -4.26
N HIS A 212 9.74 -8.94 -4.31
CA HIS A 212 8.98 -8.52 -5.50
C HIS A 212 8.89 -7.00 -5.68
N ALA A 213 9.28 -6.23 -4.67
CA ALA A 213 9.34 -4.78 -4.74
C ALA A 213 10.55 -4.29 -5.55
N ASP A 214 10.46 -3.10 -6.13
CA ASP A 214 11.61 -2.43 -6.76
C ASP A 214 12.70 -2.08 -5.74
N ARG A 215 12.27 -1.79 -4.49
CA ARG A 215 13.13 -1.39 -3.38
C ARG A 215 12.58 -1.92 -2.06
N ILE A 216 13.49 -2.38 -1.20
CA ILE A 216 13.18 -2.80 0.16
C ILE A 216 13.78 -1.76 1.12
N VAL A 217 12.95 -1.27 2.02
CA VAL A 217 13.31 -0.34 3.09
C VAL A 217 13.29 -1.09 4.42
N HIS A 218 14.41 -1.16 5.07
CA HIS A 218 14.55 -1.84 6.37
C HIS A 218 14.32 -0.85 7.51
N LEU A 219 13.27 -1.12 8.29
CA LEU A 219 12.90 -0.35 9.48
C LEU A 219 13.37 -1.08 10.74
N PHE A 220 14.07 -0.37 11.63
CA PHE A 220 14.50 -0.87 12.93
C PHE A 220 14.38 0.24 14.00
N ASP A 221 13.71 -0.05 15.11
CA ASP A 221 13.48 0.88 16.23
C ASP A 221 13.04 2.29 15.79
N GLY A 222 12.08 2.35 14.87
CA GLY A 222 11.52 3.60 14.38
C GLY A 222 12.41 4.39 13.42
N LEU A 223 13.49 3.80 12.90
CA LEU A 223 14.42 4.42 11.95
C LEU A 223 14.55 3.55 10.69
N ILE A 224 14.76 4.19 9.54
CA ILE A 224 15.21 3.51 8.33
C ILE A 224 16.73 3.31 8.46
N VAL A 225 17.15 2.03 8.47
CA VAL A 225 18.56 1.66 8.67
C VAL A 225 19.26 1.26 7.38
N GLU A 226 18.49 0.77 6.40
CA GLU A 226 19.01 0.31 5.12
C GLU A 226 17.95 0.39 4.03
N GLU A 227 18.38 0.63 2.79
CA GLU A 227 17.55 0.53 1.59
C GLU A 227 18.29 -0.30 0.55
N GLU A 228 17.63 -1.33 0.02
CA GLU A 228 18.22 -2.19 -0.99
C GLU A 228 17.30 -2.33 -2.21
N ALA A 229 17.89 -2.57 -3.40
CA ALA A 229 17.13 -2.87 -4.61
C ALA A 229 16.49 -4.26 -4.49
N GLY A 230 15.24 -4.41 -4.90
CA GLY A 230 14.56 -5.70 -4.98
C GLY A 230 15.23 -6.64 -6.00
N SER A 231 14.97 -7.95 -5.87
CA SER A 231 15.64 -8.98 -6.70
C SER A 231 15.31 -8.84 -8.19
N GLU A 232 14.06 -8.56 -8.54
CA GLU A 232 13.67 -8.37 -9.96
C GLU A 232 14.43 -7.21 -10.61
N ARG A 233 14.67 -6.13 -9.87
CA ARG A 233 15.44 -4.99 -10.36
C ARG A 233 16.94 -5.27 -10.44
N ARG A 234 17.46 -6.10 -9.52
CA ARG A 234 18.86 -6.59 -9.59
C ARG A 234 19.07 -7.44 -10.82
N GLU A 235 18.17 -8.39 -11.12
CA GLU A 235 18.25 -9.26 -12.29
C GLU A 235 18.20 -8.46 -13.60
N VAL A 236 17.27 -7.49 -13.72
CA VAL A 236 17.17 -6.61 -14.88
C VAL A 236 18.45 -5.77 -15.05
N HIS A 237 18.97 -5.22 -13.95
CA HIS A 237 20.22 -4.44 -13.98
C HIS A 237 21.42 -5.29 -14.35
N GLU A 238 21.56 -6.50 -13.80
CA GLU A 238 22.61 -7.45 -14.16
C GLU A 238 22.50 -7.90 -15.62
N GLN A 239 21.29 -8.09 -16.13
CA GLN A 239 21.07 -8.45 -17.53
C GLN A 239 21.44 -7.30 -18.48
N GLN A 240 21.05 -6.07 -18.12
CA GLN A 240 21.45 -4.86 -18.86
C GLN A 240 22.97 -4.66 -18.86
N LEU A 241 23.66 -4.92 -17.75
CA LEU A 241 25.12 -4.86 -17.67
C LEU A 241 25.79 -5.94 -18.52
N LYS A 242 25.25 -7.14 -18.57
CA LYS A 242 25.72 -8.23 -19.44
C LYS A 242 25.53 -7.89 -20.93
N GLU A 243 24.37 -7.34 -21.29
CA GLU A 243 24.06 -6.90 -22.67
C GLU A 243 24.93 -5.69 -23.09
N ALA A 244 25.30 -4.82 -22.14
CA ALA A 244 26.20 -3.68 -22.38
C ALA A 244 27.71 -4.07 -22.41
N GLY A 245 28.03 -5.36 -22.27
CA GLY A 245 29.43 -5.85 -22.36
C GLY A 245 30.25 -5.67 -21.08
N PHE A 246 29.65 -5.26 -19.96
CA PHE A 246 30.29 -5.24 -18.66
C PHE A 246 30.11 -6.62 -17.99
N GLY A 247 31.05 -7.54 -18.26
CA GLY A 247 31.10 -8.83 -17.62
C GLY A 247 31.34 -8.69 -16.11
N ALA A 248 30.77 -9.63 -15.31
CA ALA A 248 30.90 -9.68 -13.88
C ALA A 248 32.32 -9.47 -13.40
N ILE A 249 32.53 -8.45 -12.58
CA ILE A 249 33.73 -8.33 -11.75
C ILE A 249 33.54 -9.32 -10.60
N SER A 250 34.31 -10.41 -10.64
CA SER A 250 34.39 -11.47 -9.62
C SER A 250 34.94 -10.93 -8.30
#